data_1b4ccc70c2a4a7e43dbfaed5daa23a9c
#
_entry.id   1b4ccc70c2a4a7e43dbfaed5daa23a9c
#
_cell.length_a   1.000
_cell.length_b   1.000
_cell.length_c   1.000
_cell.angle_alpha   90.00
_cell.angle_beta   90.00
_cell.angle_gamma   90.00
#
_symmetry.space_group_name_H-M   'P 1'
#
loop_
_entity.id
_entity.type
_entity.pdbx_description
1 polymer ?
#
loop_
_entity_poly.entity_id
_entity_poly.type
_entity_poly.pdbx_seq_one_letter_code
_entity_poly.pdbx_strand_id
1 'polypeptide(L)'
;MDHGLIYSLNTIAATIQTQYITPETHLEYLKKFGFFSNVNTDGLPESSGLLNFTWPADKLSLSYGQGSTVTMLQLFQAYSSIFSDGTMVKPYFVDSIVDSYDESKVIYKAEKTAVGNPITSDTAKQVQSIMYRVANDEDGSARFYQIPECKILAKTGTTQVADSGSDGNAYETSNTTIVSLMAALPADNPQVLVYYAFEGDYNPNAHAQTDATTALLRKVAQTYGFSNGDNATISSQETPQQTITTGTMPDLLNHSLQYADSKLASTGCQTIVLGNGNTVIDQFPKTDSSVVSGEKVFLLTDTNAFTMPDLSGWTRKDVSSLWAVSGFGFELSGSGNVISQSVAPGTVVEKGTTIKVEFG
;
A
#
# COMPACT_ATOMS: atom_id res chain seq x y z
N MET A 1 -29.95 -9.45 9.99
CA MET A 1 -29.08 -8.92 8.91
C MET A 1 -27.61 -8.90 9.32
N ASP A 2 -27.29 -8.52 10.55
CA ASP A 2 -25.91 -8.43 11.06
C ASP A 2 -25.10 -9.72 10.84
N HIS A 3 -25.68 -10.88 11.17
CA HIS A 3 -25.05 -12.19 10.93
C HIS A 3 -24.65 -12.42 9.47
N GLY A 4 -25.42 -11.89 8.51
CA GLY A 4 -25.08 -11.99 7.08
C GLY A 4 -23.74 -11.34 6.76
N LEU A 5 -23.46 -10.16 7.37
CA LEU A 5 -22.21 -9.44 7.18
C LEU A 5 -21.07 -10.08 8.01
N ILE A 6 -21.37 -10.48 9.26
CA ILE A 6 -20.39 -11.09 10.19
C ILE A 6 -19.83 -12.39 9.63
N TYR A 7 -20.71 -13.27 9.13
CA TYR A 7 -20.32 -14.55 8.52
C TYR A 7 -19.99 -14.45 7.03
N SER A 8 -20.16 -13.27 6.42
CA SER A 8 -19.93 -13.07 4.96
C SER A 8 -20.79 -13.99 4.08
N LEU A 9 -22.11 -14.05 4.36
CA LEU A 9 -23.02 -14.99 3.67
C LEU A 9 -23.57 -14.39 2.36
N ASN A 10 -23.18 -14.93 1.22
CA ASN A 10 -23.70 -14.56 -0.10
C ASN A 10 -25.23 -14.69 -0.20
N THR A 11 -25.80 -15.70 0.44
CA THR A 11 -27.26 -15.94 0.47
C THR A 11 -28.03 -14.79 1.11
N ILE A 12 -27.48 -14.14 2.14
CA ILE A 12 -28.12 -12.99 2.78
C ILE A 12 -28.06 -11.76 1.86
N ALA A 13 -26.93 -11.50 1.20
CA ALA A 13 -26.80 -10.42 0.24
C ALA A 13 -27.79 -10.61 -0.94
N ALA A 14 -27.86 -11.80 -1.48
CA ALA A 14 -28.82 -12.17 -2.52
C ALA A 14 -30.28 -12.01 -2.06
N THR A 15 -30.60 -12.41 -0.83
CA THR A 15 -31.94 -12.24 -0.24
C THR A 15 -32.30 -10.75 -0.09
N ILE A 16 -31.38 -9.93 0.37
CA ILE A 16 -31.62 -8.47 0.47
C ILE A 16 -31.97 -7.90 -0.90
N GLN A 17 -31.22 -8.25 -1.94
CA GLN A 17 -31.48 -7.73 -3.28
C GLN A 17 -32.79 -8.27 -3.88
N THR A 18 -33.16 -9.52 -3.61
CA THR A 18 -34.37 -10.10 -4.20
C THR A 18 -35.66 -9.75 -3.46
N GLN A 19 -35.57 -9.41 -2.17
CA GLN A 19 -36.76 -9.19 -1.34
C GLN A 19 -36.94 -7.75 -0.84
N TYR A 20 -35.88 -6.95 -0.74
CA TYR A 20 -35.92 -5.65 -0.07
C TYR A 20 -35.51 -4.47 -0.96
N ILE A 21 -34.62 -4.69 -1.95
CA ILE A 21 -34.17 -3.63 -2.87
C ILE A 21 -34.18 -4.17 -4.31
N THR A 22 -34.34 -3.26 -5.29
CA THR A 22 -34.21 -3.66 -6.69
C THR A 22 -32.73 -3.70 -7.11
N PRO A 23 -32.35 -4.51 -8.11
CA PRO A 23 -30.99 -4.48 -8.67
C PRO A 23 -30.58 -3.07 -9.12
N GLU A 24 -31.51 -2.29 -9.68
CA GLU A 24 -31.27 -0.93 -10.14
C GLU A 24 -30.97 0.04 -8.98
N THR A 25 -31.69 -0.10 -7.87
CA THR A 25 -31.40 0.64 -6.63
C THR A 25 -30.03 0.28 -6.07
N HIS A 26 -29.69 -1.01 -6.08
CA HIS A 26 -28.36 -1.46 -5.66
C HIS A 26 -27.27 -0.84 -6.53
N LEU A 27 -27.39 -0.89 -7.85
CA LEU A 27 -26.44 -0.28 -8.79
C LEU A 27 -26.33 1.25 -8.58
N GLU A 28 -27.46 1.93 -8.31
CA GLU A 28 -27.44 3.36 -8.01
C GLU A 28 -26.59 3.67 -6.79
N TYR A 29 -26.69 2.88 -5.71
CA TYR A 29 -25.85 3.04 -4.54
C TYR A 29 -24.37 2.75 -4.83
N LEU A 30 -24.06 1.69 -5.58
CA LEU A 30 -22.67 1.41 -6.00
C LEU A 30 -22.06 2.61 -6.74
N LYS A 31 -22.83 3.23 -7.65
CA LYS A 31 -22.38 4.46 -8.35
C LYS A 31 -22.22 5.64 -7.40
N LYS A 32 -23.09 5.79 -6.40
CA LYS A 32 -22.93 6.83 -5.36
C LYS A 32 -21.65 6.65 -4.55
N PHE A 33 -21.20 5.40 -4.35
CA PHE A 33 -19.91 5.08 -3.75
C PHE A 33 -18.71 5.24 -4.70
N GLY A 34 -18.94 5.68 -5.96
CA GLY A 34 -17.90 5.93 -6.94
C GLY A 34 -17.43 4.71 -7.71
N PHE A 35 -18.08 3.56 -7.57
CA PHE A 35 -17.73 2.37 -8.35
C PHE A 35 -18.07 2.54 -9.84
N PHE A 36 -17.31 1.87 -10.69
CA PHE A 36 -17.43 1.84 -12.15
C PHE A 36 -17.20 3.20 -12.83
N SER A 37 -16.46 4.10 -12.17
CA SER A 37 -16.00 5.37 -12.70
C SER A 37 -14.56 5.66 -12.26
N ASN A 38 -13.84 6.48 -13.03
CA ASN A 38 -12.49 6.89 -12.66
C ASN A 38 -12.52 7.79 -11.41
N VAL A 39 -11.57 7.57 -10.50
CA VAL A 39 -11.36 8.41 -9.31
C VAL A 39 -10.66 9.72 -9.68
N ASN A 40 -9.93 9.73 -10.80
CA ASN A 40 -9.12 10.85 -11.33
C ASN A 40 -8.01 11.26 -10.36
N THR A 41 -7.25 10.28 -9.87
CA THR A 41 -6.17 10.47 -8.90
C THR A 41 -4.91 11.01 -9.58
N ASP A 42 -4.52 12.24 -9.25
CA ASP A 42 -3.24 12.89 -9.63
C ASP A 42 -2.88 12.79 -11.13
N GLY A 43 -3.87 12.68 -12.02
CA GLY A 43 -3.64 12.56 -13.47
C GLY A 43 -3.03 11.21 -13.91
N LEU A 44 -3.02 10.20 -13.03
CA LEU A 44 -2.55 8.86 -13.35
C LEU A 44 -3.53 8.14 -14.28
N PRO A 45 -3.05 7.24 -15.15
CA PRO A 45 -3.92 6.35 -15.92
C PRO A 45 -4.72 5.45 -14.97
N GLU A 46 -6.04 5.42 -15.13
CA GLU A 46 -6.95 4.65 -14.29
C GLU A 46 -7.87 3.76 -15.13
N SER A 47 -8.26 2.62 -14.54
CA SER A 47 -9.36 1.80 -15.01
C SER A 47 -10.63 2.15 -14.25
N SER A 48 -11.77 2.13 -14.93
CA SER A 48 -13.09 2.26 -14.28
C SER A 48 -13.63 0.95 -13.71
N GLY A 49 -12.89 -0.16 -13.85
CA GLY A 49 -13.41 -1.50 -13.61
C GLY A 49 -14.35 -1.98 -14.71
N LEU A 50 -14.98 -3.11 -14.50
CA LEU A 50 -15.93 -3.72 -15.43
C LEU A 50 -17.26 -3.97 -14.71
N LEU A 51 -18.35 -3.43 -15.27
CA LEU A 51 -19.72 -3.69 -14.79
C LEU A 51 -20.42 -4.68 -15.70
N ASN A 52 -20.78 -5.85 -15.16
CA ASN A 52 -21.71 -6.79 -15.78
C ASN A 52 -23.08 -6.65 -15.13
N PHE A 53 -24.08 -6.18 -15.90
CA PHE A 53 -25.42 -5.88 -15.39
C PHE A 53 -26.54 -6.17 -16.42
N THR A 54 -26.28 -7.08 -17.34
CA THR A 54 -27.19 -7.36 -18.46
C THR A 54 -28.23 -8.41 -18.08
N TRP A 55 -27.79 -9.56 -17.58
CA TRP A 55 -28.64 -10.69 -17.29
C TRP A 55 -29.11 -10.72 -15.83
N PRO A 56 -30.23 -11.37 -15.52
CA PRO A 56 -30.66 -11.55 -14.13
C PRO A 56 -29.60 -12.18 -13.22
N ALA A 57 -28.80 -13.11 -13.76
CA ALA A 57 -27.69 -13.72 -13.03
C ALA A 57 -26.58 -12.72 -12.70
N ASP A 58 -26.22 -11.82 -13.65
CA ASP A 58 -25.23 -10.76 -13.41
C ASP A 58 -25.67 -9.84 -12.28
N LYS A 59 -26.96 -9.44 -12.34
CA LYS A 59 -27.56 -8.55 -11.32
C LYS A 59 -27.56 -9.20 -9.95
N LEU A 60 -27.85 -10.50 -9.87
CA LEU A 60 -27.83 -11.23 -8.61
C LEU A 60 -26.40 -11.42 -8.08
N SER A 61 -25.45 -11.82 -8.93
CA SER A 61 -24.06 -12.02 -8.52
C SER A 61 -23.39 -10.75 -8.03
N LEU A 62 -23.75 -9.59 -8.61
CA LEU A 62 -23.27 -8.28 -8.16
C LEU A 62 -23.63 -8.01 -6.69
N SER A 63 -24.75 -8.56 -6.16
CA SER A 63 -25.17 -8.32 -4.77
C SER A 63 -24.19 -8.85 -3.73
N TYR A 64 -23.40 -9.85 -4.07
CA TYR A 64 -22.34 -10.43 -3.23
C TYR A 64 -20.94 -10.27 -3.83
N GLY A 65 -20.78 -9.34 -4.78
CA GLY A 65 -19.46 -8.88 -5.27
C GLY A 65 -18.82 -9.80 -6.30
N GLN A 66 -19.62 -10.53 -7.12
CA GLN A 66 -19.11 -11.35 -8.20
C GLN A 66 -19.57 -10.87 -9.58
N GLY A 67 -18.87 -11.29 -10.62
CA GLY A 67 -19.19 -11.00 -12.01
C GLY A 67 -18.81 -9.60 -12.50
N SER A 68 -18.38 -8.71 -11.63
CA SER A 68 -17.92 -7.35 -11.96
C SER A 68 -16.58 -7.08 -11.29
N THR A 69 -15.79 -6.14 -11.82
CA THR A 69 -14.50 -5.77 -11.25
C THR A 69 -14.46 -4.31 -10.85
N VAL A 70 -13.76 -4.02 -9.77
CA VAL A 70 -13.51 -2.66 -9.25
C VAL A 70 -12.02 -2.46 -9.01
N THR A 71 -11.58 -1.20 -8.94
CA THR A 71 -10.18 -0.90 -8.66
C THR A 71 -9.94 -0.68 -7.17
N MET A 72 -8.70 -0.85 -6.72
CA MET A 72 -8.32 -0.53 -5.33
C MET A 72 -8.59 0.94 -4.98
N LEU A 73 -8.37 1.87 -5.91
CA LEU A 73 -8.66 3.28 -5.69
C LEU A 73 -10.14 3.54 -5.44
N GLN A 74 -11.02 2.90 -6.21
CA GLN A 74 -12.46 2.95 -5.98
C GLN A 74 -12.84 2.38 -4.61
N LEU A 75 -12.22 1.27 -4.20
CA LEU A 75 -12.43 0.69 -2.86
C LEU A 75 -11.98 1.67 -1.77
N PHE A 76 -10.78 2.23 -1.82
CA PHE A 76 -10.33 3.20 -0.82
C PHE A 76 -11.23 4.44 -0.77
N GLN A 77 -11.64 4.96 -1.93
CA GLN A 77 -12.59 6.08 -1.98
C GLN A 77 -13.92 5.72 -1.33
N ALA A 78 -14.53 4.60 -1.70
CA ALA A 78 -15.82 4.15 -1.17
C ALA A 78 -15.75 3.90 0.36
N TYR A 79 -14.75 3.12 0.79
CA TYR A 79 -14.58 2.78 2.21
C TYR A 79 -14.21 3.98 3.09
N SER A 80 -13.63 5.05 2.53
CA SER A 80 -13.40 6.29 3.27
C SER A 80 -14.68 6.86 3.89
N SER A 81 -15.83 6.71 3.22
CA SER A 81 -17.12 7.13 3.76
C SER A 81 -17.63 6.21 4.88
N ILE A 82 -17.35 4.91 4.79
CA ILE A 82 -17.77 3.95 5.83
C ILE A 82 -16.95 4.16 7.11
N PHE A 83 -15.63 4.37 6.98
CA PHE A 83 -14.72 4.53 8.11
C PHE A 83 -14.58 5.97 8.62
N SER A 84 -15.45 6.87 8.16
CA SER A 84 -15.58 8.24 8.65
C SER A 84 -17.03 8.52 9.10
N ASP A 85 -17.49 9.71 8.87
CA ASP A 85 -18.85 10.20 9.17
C ASP A 85 -19.84 10.08 8.00
N GLY A 86 -19.55 9.26 7.02
CA GLY A 86 -20.31 9.11 5.78
C GLY A 86 -19.75 9.96 4.62
N THR A 87 -18.74 10.77 4.88
CA THR A 87 -18.09 11.60 3.86
C THR A 87 -17.07 10.80 3.07
N MET A 88 -17.25 10.69 1.76
CA MET A 88 -16.34 10.07 0.84
C MET A 88 -15.27 11.06 0.40
N VAL A 89 -13.99 10.66 0.47
CA VAL A 89 -12.85 11.49 0.10
C VAL A 89 -12.10 10.92 -1.09
N LYS A 90 -11.54 11.83 -1.90
CA LYS A 90 -10.72 11.47 -3.05
C LYS A 90 -9.32 11.05 -2.60
N PRO A 91 -8.83 9.85 -2.94
CA PRO A 91 -7.43 9.47 -2.74
C PRO A 91 -6.48 10.33 -3.58
N TYR A 92 -5.27 10.55 -3.09
CA TYR A 92 -4.17 11.15 -3.83
C TYR A 92 -2.84 10.49 -3.44
N PHE A 93 -1.84 10.54 -4.32
CA PHE A 93 -0.48 10.04 -4.07
C PHE A 93 0.53 11.17 -3.92
N VAL A 94 0.31 12.28 -4.61
CA VAL A 94 1.20 13.43 -4.56
C VAL A 94 0.75 14.34 -3.42
N ASP A 95 1.49 14.34 -2.31
CA ASP A 95 1.23 15.21 -1.17
C ASP A 95 1.61 16.67 -1.48
N SER A 96 2.78 16.87 -2.08
CA SER A 96 3.24 18.21 -2.43
C SER A 96 4.23 18.20 -3.58
N ILE A 97 4.29 19.32 -4.32
CA ILE A 97 5.31 19.61 -5.32
C ILE A 97 5.98 20.91 -4.90
N VAL A 98 7.30 20.86 -4.76
CA VAL A 98 8.12 22.02 -4.40
C VAL A 98 9.00 22.45 -5.58
N ASP A 99 9.46 23.68 -5.56
CA ASP A 99 10.40 24.20 -6.58
C ASP A 99 11.74 23.46 -6.45
N SER A 100 12.34 23.08 -7.58
CA SER A 100 13.61 22.31 -7.59
C SER A 100 14.83 23.13 -7.15
N TYR A 101 14.73 24.44 -7.12
CA TYR A 101 15.80 25.35 -6.71
C TYR A 101 15.56 25.96 -5.34
N ASP A 102 14.31 25.98 -4.87
CA ASP A 102 13.91 26.53 -3.57
C ASP A 102 12.83 25.66 -2.97
N GLU A 103 13.21 24.63 -2.20
CA GLU A 103 12.29 23.67 -1.57
C GLU A 103 11.31 24.33 -0.58
N SER A 104 11.60 25.57 -0.11
CA SER A 104 10.65 26.32 0.71
C SER A 104 9.45 26.83 -0.09
N LYS A 105 9.56 26.87 -1.41
CA LYS A 105 8.51 27.31 -2.32
C LYS A 105 7.65 26.13 -2.76
N VAL A 106 6.52 25.97 -2.09
CA VAL A 106 5.52 24.95 -2.43
C VAL A 106 4.74 25.41 -3.67
N ILE A 107 4.83 24.63 -4.76
CA ILE A 107 4.09 24.84 -6.03
C ILE A 107 2.68 24.24 -5.93
N TYR A 108 2.59 23.08 -5.29
CA TYR A 108 1.33 22.36 -5.09
C TYR A 108 1.36 21.67 -3.72
N LYS A 109 0.23 21.67 -3.05
CA LYS A 109 -0.02 20.89 -1.82
C LYS A 109 -1.37 20.21 -1.96
N ALA A 110 -1.42 18.91 -1.70
CA ALA A 110 -2.66 18.17 -1.71
C ALA A 110 -3.56 18.61 -0.53
N GLU A 111 -4.86 18.63 -0.78
CA GLU A 111 -5.87 18.92 0.23
C GLU A 111 -6.91 17.78 0.26
N LYS A 112 -7.39 17.48 1.46
CA LYS A 112 -8.47 16.52 1.63
C LYS A 112 -9.72 17.02 0.89
N THR A 113 -10.09 16.32 -0.18
CA THR A 113 -11.23 16.69 -1.04
C THR A 113 -12.39 15.74 -0.82
N ALA A 114 -13.52 16.24 -0.31
CA ALA A 114 -14.77 15.48 -0.25
C ALA A 114 -15.37 15.36 -1.66
N VAL A 115 -15.80 14.14 -2.03
CA VAL A 115 -16.41 13.85 -3.33
C VAL A 115 -17.82 13.31 -3.24
N GLY A 116 -18.38 13.24 -2.05
CA GLY A 116 -19.78 12.88 -1.81
C GLY A 116 -20.06 12.36 -0.41
N ASN A 117 -21.33 12.15 -0.14
CA ASN A 117 -21.84 11.55 1.10
C ASN A 117 -22.82 10.43 0.72
N PRO A 118 -22.33 9.24 0.34
CA PRO A 118 -23.20 8.13 -0.12
C PRO A 118 -24.11 7.60 1.00
N ILE A 119 -23.70 7.75 2.26
CA ILE A 119 -24.44 7.32 3.45
C ILE A 119 -24.42 8.41 4.52
N THR A 120 -25.33 8.31 5.49
CA THR A 120 -25.35 9.18 6.66
C THR A 120 -24.31 8.75 7.70
N SER A 121 -23.94 9.66 8.60
CA SER A 121 -23.04 9.37 9.73
C SER A 121 -23.57 8.22 10.61
N ASP A 122 -24.88 8.17 10.86
CA ASP A 122 -25.48 7.09 11.64
C ASP A 122 -25.39 5.74 10.94
N THR A 123 -25.57 5.71 9.62
CA THR A 123 -25.37 4.48 8.82
C THR A 123 -23.92 4.03 8.85
N ALA A 124 -22.96 4.97 8.70
CA ALA A 124 -21.54 4.66 8.81
C ALA A 124 -21.20 4.02 10.16
N LYS A 125 -21.65 4.58 11.27
CA LYS A 125 -21.45 4.03 12.62
C LYS A 125 -22.06 2.65 12.81
N GLN A 126 -23.26 2.41 12.27
CA GLN A 126 -23.88 1.08 12.32
C GLN A 126 -23.05 0.05 11.55
N VAL A 127 -22.58 0.39 10.34
CA VAL A 127 -21.71 -0.49 9.55
C VAL A 127 -20.39 -0.73 10.26
N GLN A 128 -19.75 0.30 10.82
CA GLN A 128 -18.52 0.16 11.63
C GLN A 128 -18.74 -0.79 12.81
N SER A 129 -19.88 -0.67 13.52
CA SER A 129 -20.20 -1.59 14.64
C SER A 129 -20.31 -3.05 14.19
N ILE A 130 -20.89 -3.30 13.01
CA ILE A 130 -20.94 -4.66 12.47
C ILE A 130 -19.55 -5.12 12.01
N MET A 131 -18.78 -4.27 11.34
CA MET A 131 -17.41 -4.58 10.91
C MET A 131 -16.45 -4.81 12.08
N TYR A 132 -16.70 -4.17 13.23
CA TYR A 132 -16.00 -4.49 14.46
C TYR A 132 -16.24 -5.95 14.87
N ARG A 133 -17.49 -6.41 14.83
CA ARG A 133 -17.87 -7.78 15.16
C ARG A 133 -17.30 -8.79 14.15
N VAL A 134 -17.25 -8.43 12.86
CA VAL A 134 -16.59 -9.27 11.83
C VAL A 134 -15.16 -9.62 12.19
N ALA A 135 -14.42 -8.68 12.80
CA ALA A 135 -13.02 -8.88 13.18
C ALA A 135 -12.82 -9.40 14.60
N ASN A 136 -13.71 -9.05 15.55
CA ASN A 136 -13.42 -9.23 16.98
C ASN A 136 -14.31 -10.27 17.68
N ASP A 137 -15.45 -10.69 17.09
CA ASP A 137 -16.26 -11.77 17.64
C ASP A 137 -15.58 -13.14 17.36
N GLU A 138 -15.82 -14.13 18.22
CA GLU A 138 -15.20 -15.47 18.12
C GLU A 138 -15.54 -16.21 16.82
N ASP A 139 -16.70 -15.94 16.25
CA ASP A 139 -17.21 -16.53 15.02
C ASP A 139 -17.17 -15.56 13.80
N GLY A 140 -16.59 -14.37 13.99
CA GLY A 140 -16.43 -13.39 12.92
C GLY A 140 -15.52 -13.89 11.78
N SER A 141 -15.88 -13.60 10.52
CA SER A 141 -15.14 -14.09 9.35
C SER A 141 -13.72 -13.56 9.25
N ALA A 142 -13.41 -12.43 9.90
CA ALA A 142 -12.07 -11.83 9.96
C ALA A 142 -11.35 -12.04 11.30
N ARG A 143 -11.81 -12.91 12.19
CA ARG A 143 -11.22 -13.13 13.52
C ARG A 143 -9.75 -13.52 13.51
N PHE A 144 -9.28 -14.16 12.43
CA PHE A 144 -7.88 -14.57 12.27
C PHE A 144 -6.92 -13.43 11.97
N TYR A 145 -7.45 -12.22 11.69
CA TYR A 145 -6.66 -11.02 11.41
C TYR A 145 -6.52 -10.09 12.63
N GLN A 146 -6.97 -10.53 13.81
CA GLN A 146 -6.81 -9.77 15.05
C GLN A 146 -5.32 -9.54 15.35
N ILE A 147 -5.03 -8.35 15.88
CA ILE A 147 -3.69 -7.97 16.33
C ILE A 147 -3.74 -7.53 17.80
N PRO A 148 -2.67 -7.75 18.58
CA PRO A 148 -2.63 -7.36 19.98
C PRO A 148 -2.54 -5.86 20.20
N GLU A 149 -2.00 -5.12 19.25
CA GLU A 149 -1.72 -3.69 19.34
C GLU A 149 -3.00 -2.85 19.48
N CYS A 150 -4.01 -3.13 18.65
CA CYS A 150 -5.31 -2.43 18.69
C CYS A 150 -6.43 -3.30 18.11
N LYS A 151 -7.69 -2.93 18.41
CA LYS A 151 -8.84 -3.49 17.73
C LYS A 151 -8.94 -2.93 16.32
N ILE A 152 -9.45 -3.75 15.39
CA ILE A 152 -9.61 -3.38 13.98
C ILE A 152 -11.07 -3.49 13.57
N LEU A 153 -11.46 -2.72 12.55
CA LEU A 153 -12.65 -2.95 11.75
C LEU A 153 -12.24 -3.73 10.52
N ALA A 154 -12.98 -4.76 10.11
CA ALA A 154 -12.58 -5.50 8.93
C ALA A 154 -13.76 -6.12 8.16
N LYS A 155 -13.50 -6.43 6.88
CA LYS A 155 -14.36 -7.25 6.02
C LYS A 155 -13.50 -8.11 5.11
N THR A 156 -13.74 -9.41 5.14
CA THR A 156 -13.15 -10.38 4.21
C THR A 156 -13.92 -10.42 2.89
N GLY A 157 -13.21 -10.75 1.82
CA GLY A 157 -13.79 -11.11 0.52
C GLY A 157 -13.16 -12.41 0.00
N THR A 158 -13.97 -13.23 -0.65
CA THR A 158 -13.51 -14.42 -1.38
C THR A 158 -14.31 -14.51 -2.65
N THR A 159 -13.64 -14.46 -3.79
CA THR A 159 -14.29 -14.55 -5.10
C THR A 159 -13.58 -15.57 -5.99
N GLN A 160 -14.34 -16.28 -6.81
CA GLN A 160 -13.78 -17.16 -7.84
C GLN A 160 -13.32 -16.34 -9.04
N VAL A 161 -12.18 -16.71 -9.60
CA VAL A 161 -11.68 -16.16 -10.86
C VAL A 161 -12.21 -17.04 -12.00
N ALA A 162 -12.85 -16.43 -12.99
CA ALA A 162 -13.29 -17.15 -14.17
C ALA A 162 -12.08 -17.59 -14.99
N ASP A 163 -12.01 -18.88 -15.32
CA ASP A 163 -11.03 -19.36 -16.28
C ASP A 163 -11.42 -18.90 -17.69
N SER A 164 -10.50 -18.24 -18.40
CA SER A 164 -10.73 -17.74 -19.76
C SER A 164 -10.75 -18.85 -20.83
N GLY A 165 -10.69 -20.12 -20.43
CA GLY A 165 -10.59 -21.29 -21.28
C GLY A 165 -11.90 -21.98 -21.57
N SER A 166 -12.45 -21.72 -22.68
CA SER A 166 -13.05 -22.59 -23.70
C SER A 166 -14.52 -22.95 -23.69
N ASP A 167 -15.28 -23.19 -22.62
CA ASP A 167 -16.57 -23.92 -22.80
C ASP A 167 -17.80 -23.39 -22.05
N GLY A 168 -17.82 -22.14 -21.68
CA GLY A 168 -19.03 -21.53 -21.06
C GLY A 168 -19.25 -21.84 -19.58
N ASN A 169 -18.46 -22.72 -18.98
CA ASN A 169 -18.48 -23.07 -17.56
C ASN A 169 -17.23 -22.54 -16.82
N ALA A 170 -16.81 -21.33 -17.14
CA ALA A 170 -15.56 -20.73 -16.69
C ALA A 170 -15.34 -20.71 -15.15
N TYR A 171 -16.41 -20.81 -14.37
CA TYR A 171 -16.33 -20.84 -12.90
C TYR A 171 -16.31 -22.24 -12.29
N GLU A 172 -16.76 -23.27 -13.02
CA GLU A 172 -16.82 -24.63 -12.49
C GLU A 172 -15.47 -25.35 -12.53
N THR A 173 -14.57 -24.92 -13.40
CA THR A 173 -13.26 -25.54 -13.61
C THR A 173 -12.11 -24.82 -12.96
N SER A 174 -12.29 -23.55 -12.56
CA SER A 174 -11.24 -22.77 -11.92
C SER A 174 -11.19 -23.00 -10.41
N ASN A 175 -10.05 -23.48 -9.91
CA ASN A 175 -9.73 -23.49 -8.49
C ASN A 175 -9.15 -22.14 -7.99
N THR A 176 -8.93 -21.20 -8.90
CA THR A 176 -8.32 -19.92 -8.57
C THR A 176 -9.33 -19.00 -7.91
N THR A 177 -8.95 -18.46 -6.77
CA THR A 177 -9.77 -17.50 -6.01
C THR A 177 -8.97 -16.26 -5.69
N ILE A 178 -9.65 -15.13 -5.55
CA ILE A 178 -9.10 -13.93 -4.92
C ILE A 178 -9.62 -13.90 -3.48
N VAL A 179 -8.71 -13.96 -2.53
CA VAL A 179 -8.99 -13.74 -1.11
C VAL A 179 -8.53 -12.35 -0.75
N SER A 180 -9.38 -11.58 -0.09
CA SER A 180 -9.09 -10.18 0.24
C SER A 180 -9.53 -9.80 1.65
N LEU A 181 -8.90 -8.75 2.17
CA LEU A 181 -9.26 -8.10 3.42
C LEU A 181 -9.23 -6.59 3.21
N MET A 182 -10.31 -5.92 3.60
CA MET A 182 -10.30 -4.48 3.89
C MET A 182 -10.33 -4.32 5.40
N ALA A 183 -9.35 -3.61 5.95
CA ALA A 183 -9.28 -3.33 7.37
C ALA A 183 -9.09 -1.83 7.62
N ALA A 184 -9.61 -1.36 8.75
CA ALA A 184 -9.36 -0.02 9.25
C ALA A 184 -8.91 -0.08 10.70
N LEU A 185 -7.91 0.72 11.06
CA LEU A 185 -7.33 0.73 12.40
C LEU A 185 -6.93 2.14 12.85
N PRO A 186 -7.00 2.43 14.20
CA PRO A 186 -7.68 1.62 15.22
C PRO A 186 -9.20 1.64 15.05
N ALA A 187 -9.92 0.68 15.63
CA ALA A 187 -11.36 0.50 15.40
C ALA A 187 -12.23 1.65 15.95
N ASP A 188 -11.83 2.27 17.03
CA ASP A 188 -12.53 3.36 17.72
C ASP A 188 -12.38 4.72 17.01
N ASN A 189 -11.30 4.90 16.27
CA ASN A 189 -11.02 6.11 15.50
C ASN A 189 -10.19 5.76 14.25
N PRO A 190 -10.79 5.23 13.18
CA PRO A 190 -10.06 4.75 12.01
C PRO A 190 -9.23 5.85 11.36
N GLN A 191 -7.92 5.64 11.30
CA GLN A 191 -6.94 6.57 10.72
C GLN A 191 -6.23 5.98 9.50
N VAL A 192 -6.10 4.65 9.44
CA VAL A 192 -5.41 3.95 8.35
C VAL A 192 -6.33 2.87 7.80
N LEU A 193 -6.44 2.83 6.47
CA LEU A 193 -7.09 1.75 5.73
C LEU A 193 -6.01 0.85 5.14
N VAL A 194 -6.19 -0.45 5.28
CA VAL A 194 -5.33 -1.46 4.68
C VAL A 194 -6.18 -2.39 3.82
N TYR A 195 -5.83 -2.49 2.55
CA TYR A 195 -6.42 -3.46 1.64
C TYR A 195 -5.37 -4.46 1.20
N TYR A 196 -5.71 -5.72 1.31
CA TYR A 196 -4.89 -6.83 0.85
C TYR A 196 -5.73 -7.72 -0.07
N ALA A 197 -5.18 -8.17 -1.18
CA ALA A 197 -5.78 -9.15 -2.06
C ALA A 197 -4.70 -10.12 -2.55
N PHE A 198 -5.03 -11.40 -2.56
CA PHE A 198 -4.18 -12.48 -3.04
C PHE A 198 -4.99 -13.35 -4.01
N GLU A 199 -4.42 -13.59 -5.18
CA GLU A 199 -4.96 -14.52 -6.16
C GLU A 199 -4.16 -15.83 -6.12
N GLY A 200 -4.84 -16.94 -6.03
CA GLY A 200 -4.21 -18.26 -5.99
C GLY A 200 -5.23 -19.38 -5.83
N ASP A 201 -4.73 -20.61 -5.78
CA ASP A 201 -5.58 -21.79 -5.57
C ASP A 201 -6.25 -21.72 -4.20
N TYR A 202 -7.56 -22.01 -4.20
CA TYR A 202 -8.32 -22.03 -2.95
C TYR A 202 -7.82 -23.14 -2.03
N ASN A 203 -7.28 -22.73 -0.89
CA ASN A 203 -6.92 -23.63 0.18
C ASN A 203 -7.50 -23.11 1.51
N PRO A 204 -8.59 -23.69 2.02
CA PRO A 204 -9.22 -23.21 3.25
C PRO A 204 -8.33 -23.34 4.51
N ASN A 205 -7.25 -24.13 4.42
CA ASN A 205 -6.29 -24.35 5.51
C ASN A 205 -4.99 -23.56 5.33
N ALA A 206 -4.87 -22.72 4.28
CA ALA A 206 -3.67 -21.92 4.07
C ALA A 206 -3.70 -20.68 4.98
N HIS A 207 -2.78 -20.63 5.94
CA HIS A 207 -2.63 -19.51 6.87
C HIS A 207 -1.54 -18.50 6.45
N ALA A 208 -0.74 -18.80 5.44
CA ALA A 208 0.40 -17.97 5.03
C ALA A 208 -0.01 -16.51 4.69
N GLN A 209 -1.13 -16.32 3.97
CA GLN A 209 -1.65 -14.99 3.68
C GLN A 209 -2.19 -14.26 4.92
N THR A 210 -2.79 -15.02 5.86
CA THR A 210 -3.27 -14.47 7.12
C THR A 210 -2.11 -13.98 7.97
N ASP A 211 -1.04 -14.75 8.07
CA ASP A 211 0.16 -14.41 8.82
C ASP A 211 0.84 -13.17 8.23
N ALA A 212 1.01 -13.12 6.90
CA ALA A 212 1.58 -11.96 6.22
C ALA A 212 0.73 -10.69 6.40
N THR A 213 -0.59 -10.81 6.27
CA THR A 213 -1.51 -9.68 6.45
C THR A 213 -1.54 -9.21 7.90
N THR A 214 -1.55 -10.14 8.87
CA THR A 214 -1.49 -9.81 10.30
C THR A 214 -0.17 -9.12 10.66
N ALA A 215 0.95 -9.58 10.11
CA ALA A 215 2.25 -8.92 10.27
C ALA A 215 2.24 -7.48 9.71
N LEU A 216 1.60 -7.25 8.54
CA LEU A 216 1.41 -5.94 7.98
C LEU A 216 0.55 -5.04 8.90
N LEU A 217 -0.60 -5.51 9.37
CA LEU A 217 -1.48 -4.76 10.28
C LEU A 217 -0.76 -4.38 11.58
N ARG A 218 0.01 -5.31 12.17
CA ARG A 218 0.85 -5.05 13.35
C ARG A 218 1.89 -3.97 13.05
N LYS A 219 2.57 -4.06 11.91
CA LYS A 219 3.57 -3.07 11.53
C LYS A 219 2.96 -1.68 11.35
N VAL A 220 1.78 -1.59 10.75
CA VAL A 220 1.01 -0.33 10.64
C VAL A 220 0.67 0.20 12.03
N ALA A 221 0.08 -0.62 12.90
CA ALA A 221 -0.30 -0.21 14.25
C ALA A 221 0.91 0.32 15.04
N GLN A 222 2.04 -0.38 14.99
CA GLN A 222 3.30 0.03 15.64
C GLN A 222 3.85 1.34 15.06
N THR A 223 3.82 1.49 13.73
CA THR A 223 4.35 2.69 13.05
C THR A 223 3.55 3.94 13.42
N TYR A 224 2.24 3.81 13.58
CA TYR A 224 1.34 4.92 13.95
C TYR A 224 1.11 5.04 15.47
N GLY A 225 1.69 4.15 16.27
CA GLY A 225 1.56 4.16 17.73
C GLY A 225 0.16 3.81 18.23
N PHE A 226 -0.60 3.03 17.48
CA PHE A 226 -1.92 2.59 17.92
C PHE A 226 -1.79 1.58 19.05
N SER A 227 -2.55 1.80 20.13
CA SER A 227 -2.61 0.89 21.26
C SER A 227 -4.04 0.77 21.79
N ASN A 228 -4.41 -0.39 22.31
CA ASN A 228 -5.61 -0.53 23.12
C ASN A 228 -5.44 0.31 24.40
N GLY A 229 -6.35 1.22 24.68
CA GLY A 229 -6.27 2.17 25.81
C GLY A 229 -6.18 1.58 27.23
N ASP A 230 -6.17 0.28 27.37
CA ASP A 230 -5.92 -0.42 28.62
C ASP A 230 -4.47 -0.96 28.61
N ASN A 231 -3.69 -0.61 29.62
CA ASN A 231 -2.31 -1.02 29.88
C ASN A 231 -2.09 -2.54 29.71
N ALA A 232 -2.09 -3.05 28.50
CA ALA A 232 -1.62 -4.39 28.22
C ALA A 232 -0.10 -4.36 28.25
N THR A 233 0.46 -4.85 29.34
CA THR A 233 1.88 -5.18 29.46
C THR A 233 2.22 -6.12 28.31
N ILE A 234 2.83 -5.61 27.24
CA ILE A 234 3.30 -6.42 26.12
C ILE A 234 4.43 -7.27 26.67
N SER A 235 4.17 -8.55 26.90
CA SER A 235 5.26 -9.49 27.12
C SER A 235 5.97 -9.64 25.78
N SER A 236 7.10 -8.98 25.66
CA SER A 236 8.01 -9.05 24.53
C SER A 236 8.54 -10.47 24.41
N GLN A 237 7.98 -11.25 23.49
CA GLN A 237 8.80 -12.25 22.80
C GLN A 237 9.58 -11.49 21.73
N GLU A 238 10.85 -11.26 22.03
CA GLU A 238 11.81 -10.60 21.17
C GLU A 238 12.05 -11.42 19.89
N THR A 239 11.34 -11.06 18.82
CA THR A 239 11.96 -11.11 17.49
C THR A 239 12.82 -9.84 17.42
N PRO A 240 14.07 -9.86 16.95
CA PRO A 240 14.93 -8.69 16.98
C PRO A 240 14.27 -7.55 16.21
N GLN A 241 13.74 -6.62 16.97
CA GLN A 241 13.09 -5.41 16.50
C GLN A 241 14.22 -4.52 15.96
N GLN A 242 14.35 -4.44 14.62
CA GLN A 242 15.06 -3.32 14.05
C GLN A 242 14.27 -2.06 14.44
N THR A 243 14.80 -1.35 15.41
CA THR A 243 14.27 -0.05 15.81
C THR A 243 14.42 0.87 14.61
N ILE A 244 13.31 1.17 13.92
CA ILE A 244 13.34 2.16 12.84
C ILE A 244 13.45 3.51 13.54
N THR A 245 14.66 4.01 13.64
CA THR A 245 14.92 5.38 14.03
C THR A 245 14.71 6.26 12.80
N THR A 246 13.86 7.26 12.93
CA THR A 246 13.76 8.35 11.95
C THR A 246 14.75 9.44 12.39
N GLY A 247 15.51 9.94 11.44
CA GLY A 247 16.44 11.05 11.63
C GLY A 247 16.26 12.11 10.56
N THR A 248 16.96 13.20 10.71
CA THR A 248 17.07 14.24 9.67
C THR A 248 18.43 14.12 9.02
N MET A 249 18.48 14.18 7.70
CA MET A 249 19.72 14.12 6.93
C MET A 249 20.58 15.35 7.24
N PRO A 250 21.80 15.17 7.79
CA PRO A 250 22.68 16.30 8.08
C PRO A 250 23.26 16.90 6.80
N ASP A 251 23.71 18.17 6.90
CA ASP A 251 24.52 18.77 5.84
C ASP A 251 25.92 18.18 5.87
N LEU A 252 26.29 17.48 4.81
CA LEU A 252 27.58 16.82 4.64
C LEU A 252 28.40 17.43 3.50
N LEU A 253 27.85 18.43 2.78
CA LEU A 253 28.50 19.06 1.65
C LEU A 253 29.79 19.76 2.10
N ASN A 254 30.87 19.61 1.34
CA ASN A 254 32.20 20.14 1.61
C ASN A 254 32.85 19.63 2.90
N HIS A 255 32.30 18.57 3.50
CA HIS A 255 32.91 17.92 4.67
C HIS A 255 33.64 16.63 4.25
N SER A 256 34.55 16.16 5.12
CA SER A 256 35.25 14.89 4.89
C SER A 256 34.35 13.71 5.11
N LEU A 257 34.68 12.56 4.49
CA LEU A 257 33.96 11.30 4.72
C LEU A 257 33.95 10.89 6.19
N GLN A 258 35.04 11.13 6.93
CA GLN A 258 35.10 10.88 8.37
C GLN A 258 34.08 11.73 9.17
N TYR A 259 33.88 12.98 8.78
CA TYR A 259 32.82 13.81 9.36
C TYR A 259 31.44 13.26 9.02
N ALA A 260 31.22 12.91 7.75
CA ALA A 260 29.95 12.31 7.29
C ALA A 260 29.61 11.03 8.06
N ASP A 261 30.55 10.11 8.20
CA ASP A 261 30.36 8.87 8.95
C ASP A 261 30.00 9.15 10.42
N SER A 262 30.66 10.12 11.05
CA SER A 262 30.36 10.49 12.44
C SER A 262 28.94 11.05 12.62
N LYS A 263 28.42 11.78 11.62
CA LYS A 263 27.08 12.37 11.64
C LYS A 263 25.97 11.33 11.30
N LEU A 264 26.26 10.39 10.40
CA LEU A 264 25.32 9.36 10.00
C LEU A 264 25.28 8.16 10.98
N ALA A 265 26.27 8.00 11.84
CA ALA A 265 26.35 6.85 12.77
C ALA A 265 25.11 6.68 13.65
N SER A 266 24.44 7.76 14.04
CA SER A 266 23.22 7.73 14.86
C SER A 266 21.94 7.49 14.07
N THR A 267 21.97 7.58 12.74
CA THR A 267 20.78 7.43 11.88
C THR A 267 20.47 6.00 11.53
N GLY A 268 21.47 5.10 11.65
CA GLY A 268 21.35 3.71 11.22
C GLY A 268 21.23 3.52 9.71
N CYS A 269 21.53 4.57 8.92
CA CYS A 269 21.52 4.53 7.45
C CYS A 269 22.72 3.76 6.91
N GLN A 270 22.59 3.23 5.68
CA GLN A 270 23.67 2.58 4.94
C GLN A 270 24.38 3.61 4.04
N THR A 271 25.62 3.96 4.33
CA THR A 271 26.38 4.92 3.52
C THR A 271 26.97 4.23 2.28
N ILE A 272 26.73 4.80 1.11
CA ILE A 272 27.30 4.40 -0.20
C ILE A 272 28.16 5.56 -0.71
N VAL A 273 29.47 5.39 -0.76
CA VAL A 273 30.39 6.41 -1.26
C VAL A 273 30.64 6.21 -2.76
N LEU A 274 30.46 7.26 -3.53
CA LEU A 274 30.65 7.31 -4.98
C LEU A 274 31.84 8.21 -5.30
N GLY A 275 32.86 7.61 -5.94
CA GLY A 275 34.13 8.29 -6.26
C GLY A 275 35.27 7.94 -5.29
N ASN A 276 36.44 8.50 -5.54
CA ASN A 276 37.68 8.22 -4.81
C ASN A 276 38.16 9.45 -4.00
N GLY A 277 37.39 10.52 -3.94
CA GLY A 277 37.69 11.72 -3.16
C GLY A 277 37.45 11.49 -1.67
N ASN A 278 37.94 12.42 -0.86
CA ASN A 278 37.73 12.41 0.59
C ASN A 278 36.78 13.53 1.07
N THR A 279 36.25 14.31 0.13
CA THR A 279 35.31 15.40 0.44
C THR A 279 34.02 15.16 -0.27
N VAL A 280 32.91 15.29 0.45
CA VAL A 280 31.55 15.13 -0.11
C VAL A 280 31.23 16.36 -0.97
N ILE A 281 30.95 16.14 -2.25
CA ILE A 281 30.59 17.18 -3.22
C ILE A 281 29.10 17.19 -3.55
N ASP A 282 28.41 16.07 -3.34
CA ASP A 282 26.95 15.96 -3.37
C ASP A 282 26.49 14.82 -2.45
N GLN A 283 25.23 14.88 -2.01
CA GLN A 283 24.60 13.87 -1.15
C GLN A 283 23.15 13.60 -1.55
N PHE A 284 22.71 12.38 -1.29
CA PHE A 284 21.29 12.03 -1.39
C PHE A 284 20.96 11.02 -0.27
N PRO A 285 19.87 11.19 0.49
CA PRO A 285 18.92 12.32 0.47
C PRO A 285 19.57 13.70 0.71
N LYS A 286 18.89 14.77 0.31
CA LYS A 286 19.38 16.12 0.53
C LYS A 286 19.31 16.51 2.02
N THR A 287 20.06 17.52 2.41
CA THR A 287 20.05 18.09 3.78
C THR A 287 18.61 18.34 4.24
N ASP A 288 18.34 18.11 5.53
CA ASP A 288 17.04 18.25 6.19
C ASP A 288 15.94 17.28 5.73
N SER A 289 16.20 16.40 4.75
CA SER A 289 15.28 15.32 4.40
C SER A 289 15.11 14.33 5.54
N SER A 290 13.92 13.77 5.72
CA SER A 290 13.70 12.68 6.66
C SER A 290 14.39 11.41 6.14
N VAL A 291 15.15 10.74 6.99
CA VAL A 291 15.80 9.44 6.71
C VAL A 291 15.38 8.42 7.74
N VAL A 292 15.35 7.15 7.33
CA VAL A 292 15.00 6.02 8.21
C VAL A 292 16.17 5.05 8.33
N SER A 293 16.28 4.41 9.48
CA SER A 293 17.30 3.36 9.70
C SER A 293 17.22 2.29 8.62
N GLY A 294 18.37 1.93 8.04
CA GLY A 294 18.50 1.00 6.93
C GLY A 294 18.37 1.63 5.53
N GLU A 295 17.98 2.89 5.42
CA GLU A 295 17.95 3.62 4.14
C GLU A 295 19.36 3.84 3.60
N LYS A 296 19.52 3.77 2.26
CA LYS A 296 20.79 4.04 1.60
C LYS A 296 21.00 5.54 1.45
N VAL A 297 22.12 6.02 1.95
CA VAL A 297 22.61 7.40 1.82
C VAL A 297 23.79 7.39 0.85
N PHE A 298 23.70 8.17 -0.21
CA PHE A 298 24.72 8.27 -1.24
C PHE A 298 25.55 9.55 -1.03
N LEU A 299 26.87 9.39 -1.01
CA LEU A 299 27.82 10.49 -0.88
C LEU A 299 28.71 10.51 -2.13
N LEU A 300 28.57 11.55 -2.95
CA LEU A 300 29.41 11.74 -4.13
C LEU A 300 30.69 12.46 -3.73
N THR A 301 31.83 11.94 -4.11
CA THR A 301 33.15 12.53 -3.84
C THR A 301 33.96 12.79 -5.11
N ASP A 302 33.49 12.32 -6.29
CA ASP A 302 34.08 12.56 -7.59
C ASP A 302 32.98 12.53 -8.66
N THR A 303 33.03 13.45 -9.63
CA THR A 303 32.06 13.57 -10.73
C THR A 303 32.48 12.83 -11.99
N ASN A 304 33.71 12.32 -12.08
CA ASN A 304 34.24 11.73 -13.30
C ASN A 304 34.18 10.20 -13.31
N ALA A 305 34.33 9.57 -12.15
CA ALA A 305 34.30 8.13 -12.02
C ALA A 305 33.85 7.70 -10.62
N PHE A 306 33.24 6.52 -10.53
CA PHE A 306 32.99 5.84 -9.26
C PHE A 306 33.13 4.33 -9.41
N THR A 307 33.35 3.63 -8.30
CA THR A 307 33.36 2.17 -8.27
C THR A 307 31.90 1.66 -8.20
N MET A 308 31.51 0.85 -9.16
CA MET A 308 30.17 0.30 -9.25
C MET A 308 29.83 -0.54 -8.03
N PRO A 309 28.79 -0.19 -7.26
CA PRO A 309 28.32 -1.04 -6.16
C PRO A 309 27.64 -2.31 -6.68
N ASP A 310 27.48 -3.29 -5.79
CA ASP A 310 26.58 -4.42 -6.04
C ASP A 310 25.14 -3.95 -5.84
N LEU A 311 24.37 -3.93 -6.92
CA LEU A 311 22.97 -3.53 -6.92
C LEU A 311 22.02 -4.69 -6.64
N SER A 312 22.49 -5.92 -6.49
CA SER A 312 21.64 -7.11 -6.28
C SER A 312 20.69 -6.88 -5.12
N GLY A 313 19.39 -7.09 -5.35
CA GLY A 313 18.34 -6.89 -4.36
C GLY A 313 17.99 -5.43 -4.04
N TRP A 314 18.63 -4.45 -4.68
CA TRP A 314 18.26 -3.04 -4.49
C TRP A 314 16.87 -2.77 -5.07
N THR A 315 16.16 -1.86 -4.42
CA THR A 315 14.86 -1.38 -4.92
C THR A 315 15.06 -0.39 -6.08
N ARG A 316 14.01 -0.19 -6.87
CA ARG A 316 14.02 0.86 -7.91
C ARG A 316 14.30 2.26 -7.32
N LYS A 317 13.82 2.54 -6.10
CA LYS A 317 14.13 3.79 -5.37
C LYS A 317 15.65 3.94 -5.17
N ASP A 318 16.32 2.89 -4.69
CA ASP A 318 17.76 2.93 -4.43
C ASP A 318 18.56 3.23 -5.71
N VAL A 319 18.20 2.54 -6.82
CA VAL A 319 18.86 2.75 -8.12
C VAL A 319 18.58 4.15 -8.68
N SER A 320 17.36 4.65 -8.53
CA SER A 320 17.01 6.02 -8.95
C SER A 320 17.77 7.07 -8.12
N SER A 321 17.99 6.82 -6.84
CA SER A 321 18.77 7.69 -5.95
C SER A 321 20.25 7.71 -6.34
N LEU A 322 20.81 6.54 -6.66
CA LEU A 322 22.17 6.41 -7.22
C LEU A 322 22.30 7.18 -8.53
N TRP A 323 21.32 7.07 -9.43
CA TRP A 323 21.27 7.80 -10.69
C TRP A 323 21.27 9.32 -10.45
N ALA A 324 20.35 9.78 -9.58
CA ALA A 324 20.18 11.21 -9.31
C ALA A 324 21.45 11.87 -8.77
N VAL A 325 22.21 11.20 -7.89
CA VAL A 325 23.41 11.78 -7.28
C VAL A 325 24.66 11.59 -8.13
N SER A 326 24.78 10.48 -8.84
CA SER A 326 25.97 10.19 -9.65
C SER A 326 26.04 10.99 -10.94
N GLY A 327 24.89 11.35 -11.51
CA GLY A 327 24.78 12.02 -12.81
C GLY A 327 25.18 11.13 -14.01
N PHE A 328 25.29 9.81 -13.81
CA PHE A 328 25.59 8.84 -14.87
C PHE A 328 24.30 8.42 -15.58
N GLY A 329 24.42 7.85 -16.80
CA GLY A 329 23.30 7.34 -17.54
C GLY A 329 22.83 5.97 -17.03
N PHE A 330 21.53 5.81 -16.79
CA PHE A 330 20.92 4.54 -16.43
C PHE A 330 19.78 4.18 -17.39
N GLU A 331 19.69 2.90 -17.75
CA GLU A 331 18.54 2.32 -18.45
C GLU A 331 17.91 1.27 -17.53
N LEU A 332 16.66 1.49 -17.13
CA LEU A 332 15.95 0.66 -16.15
C LEU A 332 14.85 -0.13 -16.84
N SER A 333 14.82 -1.46 -16.65
CA SER A 333 13.81 -2.37 -17.19
C SER A 333 13.26 -3.30 -16.11
N GLY A 334 12.05 -3.85 -16.30
CA GLY A 334 11.41 -4.79 -15.36
C GLY A 334 10.76 -4.11 -14.15
N SER A 335 10.39 -4.92 -13.14
CA SER A 335 9.76 -4.49 -11.89
C SER A 335 10.23 -5.38 -10.73
N GLY A 336 10.11 -4.90 -9.49
CA GLY A 336 10.61 -5.61 -8.30
C GLY A 336 11.98 -5.11 -7.87
N ASN A 337 12.85 -6.03 -7.44
CA ASN A 337 14.22 -5.73 -7.03
C ASN A 337 15.20 -6.00 -8.17
N VAL A 338 16.42 -5.41 -8.08
CA VAL A 338 17.46 -5.64 -9.08
C VAL A 338 17.87 -7.11 -9.11
N ILE A 339 17.78 -7.71 -10.29
CA ILE A 339 18.24 -9.08 -10.57
C ILE A 339 19.50 -9.12 -11.45
N SER A 340 19.75 -8.07 -12.25
CA SER A 340 20.98 -7.96 -13.04
C SER A 340 21.42 -6.51 -13.25
N GLN A 341 22.72 -6.31 -13.45
CA GLN A 341 23.35 -5.05 -13.81
C GLN A 341 24.41 -5.27 -14.90
N SER A 342 24.51 -4.35 -15.87
CA SER A 342 25.40 -4.49 -17.03
C SER A 342 26.87 -4.27 -16.70
N VAL A 343 27.17 -3.56 -15.62
CA VAL A 343 28.53 -3.28 -15.13
C VAL A 343 28.74 -4.09 -13.86
N ALA A 344 29.78 -4.92 -13.83
CA ALA A 344 30.06 -5.78 -12.67
C ALA A 344 30.40 -4.94 -11.42
N PRO A 345 29.97 -5.39 -10.21
CA PRO A 345 30.37 -4.76 -8.95
C PRO A 345 31.90 -4.65 -8.85
N GLY A 346 32.39 -3.55 -8.28
CA GLY A 346 33.83 -3.27 -8.15
C GLY A 346 34.50 -2.69 -9.40
N THR A 347 33.81 -2.59 -10.53
CA THR A 347 34.34 -1.98 -11.75
C THR A 347 34.30 -0.45 -11.64
N VAL A 348 35.38 0.23 -12.05
CA VAL A 348 35.40 1.69 -12.16
C VAL A 348 34.56 2.09 -13.39
N VAL A 349 33.54 2.91 -13.15
CA VAL A 349 32.65 3.45 -14.18
C VAL A 349 33.06 4.89 -14.45
N GLU A 350 33.36 5.21 -15.70
CA GLU A 350 33.73 6.56 -16.13
C GLU A 350 32.52 7.31 -16.69
N LYS A 351 32.56 8.63 -16.60
CA LYS A 351 31.52 9.53 -17.09
C LYS A 351 31.21 9.26 -18.59
N GLY A 352 29.92 9.16 -18.90
CA GLY A 352 29.43 8.83 -20.24
C GLY A 352 29.07 7.35 -20.42
N THR A 353 29.37 6.49 -19.44
CA THR A 353 28.90 5.09 -19.45
C THR A 353 27.41 5.05 -19.15
N THR A 354 26.66 4.24 -19.91
CA THR A 354 25.26 3.92 -19.62
C THR A 354 25.20 2.57 -18.91
N ILE A 355 24.57 2.56 -17.72
CA ILE A 355 24.42 1.37 -16.87
C ILE A 355 23.00 0.82 -17.08
N LYS A 356 22.91 -0.43 -17.53
CA LYS A 356 21.60 -1.10 -17.65
C LYS A 356 21.32 -1.89 -16.38
N VAL A 357 20.11 -1.76 -15.86
CA VAL A 357 19.67 -2.45 -14.64
C VAL A 357 18.32 -3.10 -14.92
N GLU A 358 18.24 -4.39 -14.64
CA GLU A 358 17.02 -5.18 -14.80
C GLU A 358 16.47 -5.56 -13.43
N PHE A 359 15.15 -5.40 -13.29
CA PHE A 359 14.38 -5.71 -12.09
C PHE A 359 13.47 -6.92 -12.36
N GLY A 360 13.34 -7.83 -11.38
CA GLY A 360 12.50 -9.03 -11.47
C GLY A 360 11.98 -9.49 -10.11
#